data_8f559de48fd5dc9b544cc8f34d75fd33
#
_entry.id   8f559de48fd5dc9b544cc8f34d75fd33
#
_cell.length_a   1.000
_cell.length_b   1.000
_cell.length_c   1.000
_cell.angle_alpha   90.00
_cell.angle_beta   90.00
_cell.angle_gamma   90.00
#
_symmetry.space_group_name_H-M   'P 1'
#
loop_
_entity.id
_entity.type
_entity.pdbx_description
1 polymer ?
#
loop_
_entity_poly.entity_id
_entity_poly.type
_entity_poly.pdbx_seq_one_letter_code
_entity_poly.pdbx_strand_id
1 'polypeptide(L)'
;MAKLVSKTYGEALFEVAMESGEDKAVQLQEEIKTLRTVLAENPEFDELMEHPGIPKQEKLQVLDRVFEGRISEELVNFLKIIVSKEHYKELDAVFDYFTDKVKAQRRIGIAYVATAVELTADQKAAVERRLLETGGYREMEMHYRTDASVIGGMIIRIGDRVVDSSIRTKLEKMTKQLLQIQLG
;
A
#
# COMPACT_ATOMS: atom_id res chain seq x y z
N MET A 1 -18.53 -6.25 -2.65
CA MET A 1 -18.10 -6.67 -4.00
C MET A 1 -16.73 -6.10 -4.35
N ALA A 2 -16.44 -4.84 -4.16
CA ALA A 2 -15.13 -4.24 -4.49
C ALA A 2 -13.90 -5.00 -3.94
N LYS A 3 -13.93 -5.44 -2.68
CA LYS A 3 -12.82 -6.19 -2.07
C LYS A 3 -12.55 -7.57 -2.71
N LEU A 4 -13.58 -8.20 -3.30
CA LEU A 4 -13.41 -9.46 -4.02
C LEU A 4 -12.80 -9.21 -5.40
N VAL A 5 -13.26 -8.17 -6.09
CA VAL A 5 -12.74 -7.75 -7.40
C VAL A 5 -11.26 -7.39 -7.29
N SER A 6 -10.90 -6.51 -6.34
CA SER A 6 -9.51 -6.08 -6.15
C SER A 6 -8.58 -7.26 -5.83
N LYS A 7 -9.04 -8.22 -5.02
CA LYS A 7 -8.27 -9.43 -4.74
C LYS A 7 -8.09 -10.29 -6.00
N THR A 8 -9.17 -10.58 -6.72
CA THR A 8 -9.12 -11.49 -7.87
C THR A 8 -8.24 -10.95 -9.00
N TYR A 9 -8.43 -9.68 -9.37
CA TYR A 9 -7.65 -9.07 -10.44
C TYR A 9 -6.24 -8.72 -10.02
N GLY A 10 -6.02 -8.30 -8.76
CA GLY A 10 -4.69 -8.04 -8.22
C GLY A 10 -3.85 -9.32 -8.09
N GLU A 11 -4.47 -10.44 -7.71
CA GLU A 11 -3.81 -11.75 -7.71
C GLU A 11 -3.43 -12.18 -9.13
N ALA A 12 -4.35 -12.08 -10.09
CA ALA A 12 -4.07 -12.43 -11.48
C ALA A 12 -2.92 -11.59 -12.08
N LEU A 13 -2.90 -10.27 -11.82
CA LEU A 13 -1.81 -9.41 -12.26
C LEU A 13 -0.48 -9.81 -11.62
N PHE A 14 -0.50 -10.16 -10.34
CA PHE A 14 0.67 -10.62 -9.61
C PHE A 14 1.20 -11.96 -10.18
N GLU A 15 0.32 -12.93 -10.46
CA GLU A 15 0.70 -14.21 -11.06
C GLU A 15 1.37 -14.01 -12.42
N VAL A 16 0.76 -13.22 -13.32
CA VAL A 16 1.34 -12.87 -14.63
C VAL A 16 2.69 -12.21 -14.50
N ALA A 17 2.85 -11.28 -13.55
CA ALA A 17 4.13 -10.62 -13.28
C ALA A 17 5.19 -11.62 -12.82
N MET A 18 4.83 -12.54 -11.93
CA MET A 18 5.74 -13.53 -11.35
C MET A 18 6.12 -14.65 -12.34
N GLU A 19 5.27 -15.00 -13.31
CA GLU A 19 5.61 -15.91 -14.41
C GLU A 19 6.79 -15.39 -15.24
N SER A 20 6.91 -14.07 -15.37
CA SER A 20 8.01 -13.37 -16.05
C SER A 20 9.20 -13.07 -15.14
N GLY A 21 9.08 -13.29 -13.82
CA GLY A 21 10.12 -13.12 -12.81
C GLY A 21 9.90 -11.94 -11.86
N GLU A 22 10.65 -11.93 -10.74
CA GLU A 22 10.55 -10.86 -9.72
C GLU A 22 10.86 -9.47 -10.29
N ASP A 23 11.81 -9.35 -11.21
CA ASP A 23 12.18 -8.08 -11.83
C ASP A 23 11.00 -7.47 -12.60
N LYS A 24 10.20 -8.30 -13.24
CA LYS A 24 8.99 -7.86 -13.94
C LYS A 24 7.93 -7.34 -12.98
N ALA A 25 7.74 -7.98 -11.84
CA ALA A 25 6.82 -7.51 -10.81
C ALA A 25 7.24 -6.13 -10.25
N VAL A 26 8.54 -5.90 -10.07
CA VAL A 26 9.08 -4.59 -9.67
C VAL A 26 8.86 -3.55 -10.76
N GLN A 27 9.15 -3.89 -12.02
CA GLN A 27 8.90 -3.01 -13.15
C GLN A 27 7.43 -2.59 -13.23
N LEU A 28 6.50 -3.56 -13.15
CA LEU A 28 5.06 -3.27 -13.15
C LEU A 28 4.64 -2.39 -11.97
N GLN A 29 5.23 -2.57 -10.79
CA GLN A 29 4.96 -1.73 -9.63
C GLN A 29 5.35 -0.27 -9.88
N GLU A 30 6.51 0.00 -10.49
CA GLU A 30 6.93 1.36 -10.83
C GLU A 30 6.08 1.97 -11.96
N GLU A 31 5.72 1.16 -12.96
CA GLU A 31 4.79 1.59 -14.01
C GLU A 31 3.42 1.97 -13.45
N ILE A 32 2.87 1.16 -12.55
CA ILE A 32 1.61 1.45 -11.85
C ILE A 32 1.69 2.75 -11.04
N LYS A 33 2.80 2.98 -10.34
CA LYS A 33 3.00 4.22 -9.59
C LYS A 33 3.01 5.44 -10.51
N THR A 34 3.72 5.34 -11.63
CA THR A 34 3.75 6.40 -12.65
C THR A 34 2.36 6.61 -13.27
N LEU A 35 1.68 5.53 -13.61
CA LEU A 35 0.33 5.56 -14.17
C LEU A 35 -0.65 6.26 -13.23
N ARG A 36 -0.64 5.95 -11.95
CA ARG A 36 -1.47 6.62 -10.94
C ARG A 36 -1.23 8.13 -10.90
N THR A 37 0.02 8.56 -10.99
CA THR A 37 0.34 9.99 -11.03
C THR A 37 -0.25 10.66 -12.28
N VAL A 38 -0.10 10.02 -13.43
CA VAL A 38 -0.66 10.52 -14.70
C VAL A 38 -2.19 10.57 -14.65
N LEU A 39 -2.85 9.55 -14.12
CA LEU A 39 -4.31 9.52 -13.98
C LEU A 39 -4.80 10.62 -13.03
N ALA A 40 -4.13 10.83 -11.89
CA ALA A 40 -4.47 11.89 -10.96
C ALA A 40 -4.35 13.31 -11.55
N GLU A 41 -3.43 13.51 -12.50
CA GLU A 41 -3.27 14.76 -13.24
C GLU A 41 -4.28 14.93 -14.38
N ASN A 42 -4.97 13.86 -14.77
CA ASN A 42 -5.90 13.83 -15.91
C ASN A 42 -7.27 13.22 -15.52
N PRO A 43 -8.04 13.85 -14.63
CA PRO A 43 -9.32 13.31 -14.15
C PRO A 43 -10.36 13.09 -15.24
N GLU A 44 -10.25 13.81 -16.37
CA GLU A 44 -11.10 13.65 -17.56
C GLU A 44 -10.98 12.24 -18.15
N PHE A 45 -9.81 11.58 -17.98
CA PHE A 45 -9.60 10.22 -18.44
C PHE A 45 -10.43 9.22 -17.61
N ASP A 46 -10.49 9.42 -16.31
CA ASP A 46 -11.28 8.58 -15.40
C ASP A 46 -12.78 8.76 -15.69
N GLU A 47 -13.23 10.00 -15.89
CA GLU A 47 -14.61 10.30 -16.30
C GLU A 47 -14.99 9.60 -17.61
N LEU A 48 -14.08 9.61 -18.60
CA LEU A 48 -14.30 8.92 -19.88
C LEU A 48 -14.42 7.40 -19.68
N MET A 49 -13.51 6.81 -18.91
CA MET A 49 -13.49 5.37 -18.65
C MET A 49 -14.70 4.89 -17.83
N GLU A 50 -15.22 5.72 -16.94
CA GLU A 50 -16.41 5.41 -16.14
C GLU A 50 -17.72 5.73 -16.86
N HIS A 51 -17.72 6.54 -17.92
CA HIS A 51 -18.95 7.03 -18.54
C HIS A 51 -19.77 5.89 -19.15
N PRO A 52 -21.05 5.71 -18.74
CA PRO A 52 -21.86 4.58 -19.19
C PRO A 52 -22.33 4.67 -20.63
N GLY A 53 -22.38 5.89 -21.20
CA GLY A 53 -22.80 6.15 -22.57
C GLY A 53 -21.72 5.92 -23.63
N ILE A 54 -20.46 5.68 -23.24
CA ILE A 54 -19.36 5.43 -24.17
C ILE A 54 -19.24 3.92 -24.40
N PRO A 55 -19.29 3.46 -25.67
CA PRO A 55 -19.14 2.04 -26.00
C PRO A 55 -17.80 1.47 -25.54
N LYS A 56 -17.80 0.22 -25.07
CA LYS A 56 -16.56 -0.46 -24.60
C LYS A 56 -15.44 -0.43 -25.65
N GLN A 57 -15.78 -0.62 -26.92
CA GLN A 57 -14.80 -0.61 -28.00
C GLN A 57 -14.06 0.73 -28.14
N GLU A 58 -14.77 1.85 -27.95
CA GLU A 58 -14.16 3.18 -27.99
C GLU A 58 -13.21 3.37 -26.81
N LYS A 59 -13.61 2.95 -25.59
CA LYS A 59 -12.74 2.98 -24.42
C LYS A 59 -11.47 2.15 -24.64
N LEU A 60 -11.57 0.96 -25.20
CA LEU A 60 -10.42 0.12 -25.50
C LEU A 60 -9.50 0.76 -26.55
N GLN A 61 -10.04 1.41 -27.59
CA GLN A 61 -9.23 2.13 -28.57
C GLN A 61 -8.49 3.33 -27.96
N VAL A 62 -9.11 4.01 -26.98
CA VAL A 62 -8.45 5.10 -26.26
C VAL A 62 -7.28 4.55 -25.43
N LEU A 63 -7.46 3.41 -24.73
CA LEU A 63 -6.38 2.75 -23.99
C LEU A 63 -5.20 2.41 -24.91
N ASP A 64 -5.47 1.83 -26.09
CA ASP A 64 -4.42 1.50 -27.05
C ASP A 64 -3.66 2.77 -27.49
N ARG A 65 -4.36 3.81 -27.91
CA ARG A 65 -3.73 5.05 -28.38
C ARG A 65 -2.90 5.76 -27.32
N VAL A 66 -3.32 5.69 -26.06
CA VAL A 66 -2.66 6.38 -24.93
C VAL A 66 -1.49 5.58 -24.38
N PHE A 67 -1.63 4.28 -24.25
CA PHE A 67 -0.69 3.46 -23.46
C PHE A 67 0.15 2.48 -24.29
N GLU A 68 -0.25 2.11 -25.50
CA GLU A 68 0.52 1.19 -26.35
C GLU A 68 1.93 1.75 -26.62
N GLY A 69 2.94 0.92 -26.33
CA GLY A 69 4.35 1.28 -26.47
C GLY A 69 4.89 2.25 -25.41
N ARG A 70 4.08 2.68 -24.42
CA ARG A 70 4.51 3.57 -23.31
C ARG A 70 4.63 2.85 -21.97
N ILE A 71 3.84 1.82 -21.77
CA ILE A 71 3.90 0.93 -20.62
C ILE A 71 3.99 -0.52 -21.10
N SER A 72 4.24 -1.45 -20.21
CA SER A 72 4.35 -2.87 -20.57
C SER A 72 3.04 -3.42 -21.15
N GLU A 73 3.18 -4.38 -22.08
CA GLU A 73 2.02 -5.01 -22.74
C GLU A 73 1.09 -5.70 -21.72
N GLU A 74 1.65 -6.28 -20.66
CA GLU A 74 0.89 -6.92 -19.61
C GLU A 74 -0.02 -5.92 -18.90
N LEU A 75 0.48 -4.72 -18.62
CA LEU A 75 -0.30 -3.67 -17.95
C LEU A 75 -1.37 -3.11 -18.90
N VAL A 76 -1.05 -2.91 -20.19
CA VAL A 76 -2.05 -2.50 -21.20
C VAL A 76 -3.17 -3.53 -21.30
N ASN A 77 -2.83 -4.80 -21.43
CA ASN A 77 -3.80 -5.90 -21.53
C ASN A 77 -4.66 -6.00 -20.25
N PHE A 78 -4.03 -5.82 -19.10
CA PHE A 78 -4.74 -5.78 -17.83
C PHE A 78 -5.76 -4.64 -17.76
N LEU A 79 -5.39 -3.42 -18.15
CA LEU A 79 -6.31 -2.28 -18.21
C LEU A 79 -7.49 -2.54 -19.15
N LYS A 80 -7.23 -3.14 -20.31
CA LYS A 80 -8.29 -3.56 -21.25
C LYS A 80 -9.27 -4.55 -20.62
N ILE A 81 -8.78 -5.52 -19.87
CA ILE A 81 -9.62 -6.49 -19.18
C ILE A 81 -10.50 -5.79 -18.13
N ILE A 82 -9.93 -4.94 -17.30
CA ILE A 82 -10.65 -4.19 -16.26
C ILE A 82 -11.75 -3.33 -16.87
N VAL A 83 -11.45 -2.58 -17.95
CA VAL A 83 -12.43 -1.74 -18.65
C VAL A 83 -13.52 -2.60 -19.34
N SER A 84 -13.14 -3.70 -19.99
CA SER A 84 -14.11 -4.60 -20.67
C SER A 84 -15.07 -5.26 -19.69
N LYS A 85 -14.66 -5.47 -18.45
CA LYS A 85 -15.46 -6.03 -17.35
C LYS A 85 -16.19 -4.97 -16.52
N GLU A 86 -16.06 -3.69 -16.85
CA GLU A 86 -16.70 -2.55 -16.16
C GLU A 86 -16.24 -2.39 -14.69
N HIS A 87 -15.01 -2.79 -14.40
CA HIS A 87 -14.41 -2.72 -13.06
C HIS A 87 -13.40 -1.57 -12.91
N TYR A 88 -13.47 -0.56 -13.78
CA TYR A 88 -12.52 0.55 -13.75
C TYR A 88 -12.50 1.29 -12.42
N LYS A 89 -13.65 1.44 -11.76
CA LYS A 89 -13.77 2.06 -10.42
C LYS A 89 -12.97 1.39 -9.33
N GLU A 90 -12.71 0.10 -9.48
CA GLU A 90 -11.93 -0.69 -8.53
C GLU A 90 -10.44 -0.71 -8.85
N LEU A 91 -9.99 -0.03 -9.92
CA LEU A 91 -8.62 -0.08 -10.44
C LEU A 91 -7.59 0.29 -9.35
N ASP A 92 -7.81 1.36 -8.60
CA ASP A 92 -6.92 1.77 -7.52
C ASP A 92 -6.79 0.71 -6.42
N ALA A 93 -7.90 0.09 -6.03
CA ALA A 93 -7.89 -0.98 -5.04
C ALA A 93 -7.20 -2.26 -5.55
N VAL A 94 -7.25 -2.49 -6.87
CA VAL A 94 -6.50 -3.59 -7.51
C VAL A 94 -5.00 -3.31 -7.50
N PHE A 95 -4.59 -2.09 -7.82
CA PHE A 95 -3.20 -1.67 -7.79
C PHE A 95 -2.62 -1.67 -6.36
N ASP A 96 -3.40 -1.29 -5.36
CA ASP A 96 -3.00 -1.41 -3.95
C ASP A 96 -2.75 -2.87 -3.59
N TYR A 97 -3.68 -3.76 -3.92
CA TYR A 97 -3.53 -5.18 -3.65
C TYR A 97 -2.29 -5.78 -4.32
N PHE A 98 -2.07 -5.47 -5.60
CA PHE A 98 -0.87 -5.90 -6.34
C PHE A 98 0.42 -5.41 -5.66
N THR A 99 0.47 -4.12 -5.33
CA THR A 99 1.63 -3.50 -4.68
C THR A 99 1.94 -4.16 -3.34
N ASP A 100 0.92 -4.40 -2.53
CA ASP A 100 1.06 -5.08 -1.24
C ASP A 100 1.58 -6.51 -1.41
N LYS A 101 1.11 -7.23 -2.42
CA LYS A 101 1.60 -8.59 -2.75
C LYS A 101 3.07 -8.59 -3.17
N VAL A 102 3.48 -7.67 -4.04
CA VAL A 102 4.88 -7.54 -4.46
C VAL A 102 5.77 -7.22 -3.27
N LYS A 103 5.36 -6.28 -2.39
CA LYS A 103 6.08 -5.95 -1.16
C LYS A 103 6.19 -7.16 -0.22
N ALA A 104 5.09 -7.91 -0.03
CA ALA A 104 5.08 -9.11 0.80
C ALA A 104 6.03 -10.20 0.25
N GLN A 105 6.03 -10.44 -1.06
CA GLN A 105 6.93 -11.40 -1.72
C GLN A 105 8.40 -11.03 -1.52
N ARG A 106 8.72 -9.75 -1.65
CA ARG A 106 10.08 -9.20 -1.44
C ARG A 106 10.45 -9.07 0.04
N ARG A 107 9.56 -9.40 0.95
CA ARG A 107 9.73 -9.21 2.40
C ARG A 107 10.04 -7.75 2.76
N ILE A 108 9.36 -6.81 2.12
CA ILE A 108 9.40 -5.38 2.47
C ILE A 108 8.35 -5.15 3.56
N GLY A 109 8.78 -4.76 4.74
CA GLY A 109 7.88 -4.40 5.84
C GLY A 109 7.45 -2.94 5.72
N ILE A 110 6.17 -2.65 5.96
CA ILE A 110 5.66 -1.27 6.05
C ILE A 110 5.41 -0.97 7.52
N ALA A 111 6.13 0.03 8.06
CA ALA A 111 6.01 0.44 9.45
C ALA A 111 5.49 1.88 9.58
N TYR A 112 4.42 2.05 10.34
CA TYR A 112 3.91 3.35 10.76
C TYR A 112 4.36 3.63 12.19
N VAL A 113 5.16 4.68 12.36
CA VAL A 113 5.75 5.08 13.65
C VAL A 113 5.15 6.40 14.11
N ALA A 114 4.44 6.39 15.23
CA ALA A 114 3.93 7.59 15.88
C ALA A 114 4.76 7.92 17.11
N THR A 115 5.19 9.18 17.24
CA THR A 115 6.02 9.68 18.35
C THR A 115 5.51 11.02 18.84
N ALA A 116 5.78 11.37 20.09
CA ALA A 116 5.36 12.67 20.67
C ALA A 116 6.07 13.86 20.03
N VAL A 117 7.31 13.68 19.58
CA VAL A 117 8.16 14.67 18.93
C VAL A 117 8.82 14.08 17.70
N GLU A 118 9.29 14.92 16.79
CA GLU A 118 10.00 14.45 15.61
C GLU A 118 11.30 13.72 15.99
N LEU A 119 11.54 12.57 15.37
CA LEU A 119 12.76 11.78 15.58
C LEU A 119 13.92 12.37 14.78
N THR A 120 15.11 12.34 15.35
CA THR A 120 16.35 12.64 14.63
C THR A 120 16.65 11.53 13.60
N ALA A 121 17.53 11.84 12.63
CA ALA A 121 17.94 10.85 11.62
C ALA A 121 18.54 9.58 12.26
N ASP A 122 19.36 9.74 13.30
CA ASP A 122 19.98 8.61 14.00
C ASP A 122 18.93 7.74 14.73
N GLN A 123 17.92 8.37 15.31
CA GLN A 123 16.81 7.65 15.96
C GLN A 123 15.96 6.90 14.92
N LYS A 124 15.66 7.50 13.77
CA LYS A 124 14.95 6.85 12.66
C LYS A 124 15.72 5.61 12.19
N ALA A 125 17.04 5.76 11.96
CA ALA A 125 17.91 4.64 11.56
C ALA A 125 18.00 3.53 12.62
N ALA A 126 18.02 3.88 13.91
CA ALA A 126 18.03 2.89 14.99
C ALA A 126 16.72 2.08 15.07
N VAL A 127 15.56 2.73 14.86
CA VAL A 127 14.26 2.06 14.82
C VAL A 127 14.19 1.11 13.64
N GLU A 128 14.54 1.57 12.43
CA GLU A 128 14.55 0.76 11.21
C GLU A 128 15.42 -0.49 11.37
N ARG A 129 16.67 -0.32 11.82
CA ARG A 129 17.60 -1.44 12.07
C ARG A 129 17.00 -2.45 13.05
N ARG A 130 16.40 -1.99 14.14
CA ARG A 130 15.78 -2.88 15.13
C ARG A 130 14.62 -3.66 14.54
N LEU A 131 13.83 -3.06 13.68
CA LEU A 131 12.71 -3.71 12.99
C LEU A 131 13.20 -4.76 11.97
N LEU A 132 14.27 -4.48 11.23
CA LEU A 132 14.91 -5.43 10.32
C LEU A 132 15.44 -6.65 11.10
N GLU A 133 16.15 -6.43 12.21
CA GLU A 133 16.71 -7.51 13.05
C GLU A 133 15.64 -8.43 13.64
N THR A 134 14.49 -7.88 14.02
CA THR A 134 13.45 -8.61 14.76
C THR A 134 12.27 -9.06 13.92
N GLY A 135 12.07 -8.44 12.74
CA GLY A 135 10.88 -8.63 11.90
C GLY A 135 11.01 -9.67 10.80
N GLY A 136 12.24 -10.09 10.47
CA GLY A 136 12.50 -11.01 9.35
C GLY A 136 12.26 -10.40 7.97
N TYR A 137 12.18 -9.08 7.89
CA TYR A 137 12.08 -8.32 6.64
C TYR A 137 13.47 -8.13 6.02
N ARG A 138 13.52 -7.97 4.70
CA ARG A 138 14.75 -7.61 3.98
C ARG A 138 14.92 -6.10 3.88
N GLU A 139 13.81 -5.38 3.83
CA GLU A 139 13.75 -3.93 3.67
C GLU A 139 12.54 -3.40 4.44
N MET A 140 12.62 -2.14 4.89
CA MET A 140 11.53 -1.48 5.61
C MET A 140 11.14 -0.16 4.94
N GLU A 141 9.84 0.01 4.68
CA GLU A 141 9.26 1.29 4.31
C GLU A 141 8.72 1.96 5.57
N MET A 142 9.35 3.08 5.95
CA MET A 142 9.11 3.73 7.24
C MET A 142 8.27 5.00 7.06
N HIS A 143 7.09 5.05 7.69
CA HIS A 143 6.22 6.22 7.74
C HIS A 143 6.20 6.79 9.14
N TYR A 144 6.74 8.01 9.31
CA TYR A 144 6.80 8.69 10.60
C TYR A 144 5.72 9.75 10.70
N ARG A 145 5.07 9.82 11.87
CA ARG A 145 4.15 10.91 12.20
C ARG A 145 4.38 11.38 13.63
N THR A 146 4.18 12.67 13.86
CA THR A 146 4.16 13.23 15.20
C THR A 146 2.74 13.24 15.75
N ASP A 147 2.56 12.74 16.98
CA ASP A 147 1.27 12.66 17.66
C ASP A 147 1.47 13.00 19.15
N ALA A 148 1.05 14.20 19.52
CA ALA A 148 1.21 14.71 20.89
C ALA A 148 0.45 13.85 21.94
N SER A 149 -0.54 13.07 21.54
CA SER A 149 -1.29 12.18 22.43
C SER A 149 -0.45 11.01 23.00
N VAL A 150 0.70 10.73 22.37
CA VAL A 150 1.63 9.69 22.81
C VAL A 150 2.35 10.08 24.12
N ILE A 151 2.43 11.40 24.44
CA ILE A 151 3.13 12.01 25.59
C ILE A 151 4.65 11.77 25.53
N GLY A 152 5.10 10.56 25.20
CA GLY A 152 6.50 10.15 25.06
C GLY A 152 6.61 8.68 24.72
N GLY A 153 7.78 8.26 24.24
CA GLY A 153 7.98 6.92 23.66
C GLY A 153 7.46 6.86 22.22
N MET A 154 7.11 5.67 21.75
CA MET A 154 6.65 5.45 20.37
C MET A 154 5.60 4.35 20.29
N ILE A 155 4.75 4.46 19.27
CA ILE A 155 3.81 3.43 18.84
C ILE A 155 4.22 3.02 17.44
N ILE A 156 4.51 1.74 17.24
CA ILE A 156 4.91 1.18 15.94
C ILE A 156 3.84 0.20 15.50
N ARG A 157 3.33 0.38 14.28
CA ARG A 157 2.40 -0.54 13.64
C ARG A 157 3.03 -1.13 12.38
N ILE A 158 3.05 -2.45 12.28
CA ILE A 158 3.52 -3.19 11.10
C ILE A 158 2.44 -4.22 10.75
N GLY A 159 1.70 -3.98 9.67
CA GLY A 159 0.52 -4.77 9.34
C GLY A 159 -0.47 -4.79 10.50
N ASP A 160 -0.79 -5.99 11.00
CA ASP A 160 -1.72 -6.18 12.14
C ASP A 160 -1.04 -6.12 13.52
N ARG A 161 0.30 -6.06 13.56
CA ARG A 161 1.05 -6.00 14.82
C ARG A 161 1.23 -4.56 15.26
N VAL A 162 0.87 -4.27 16.51
CA VAL A 162 1.09 -2.97 17.16
C VAL A 162 1.99 -3.17 18.36
N VAL A 163 3.10 -2.44 18.38
CA VAL A 163 4.01 -2.34 19.53
C VAL A 163 3.87 -0.94 20.12
N ASP A 164 3.21 -0.83 21.25
CA ASP A 164 3.01 0.41 21.98
C ASP A 164 3.93 0.46 23.18
N SER A 165 4.96 1.31 23.10
CA SER A 165 5.91 1.60 24.19
C SER A 165 5.73 3.01 24.76
N SER A 166 4.57 3.64 24.51
CA SER A 166 4.28 4.99 24.98
C SER A 166 4.23 5.07 26.51
N ILE A 167 4.60 6.26 27.01
CA ILE A 167 4.50 6.58 28.45
C ILE A 167 3.03 6.54 28.87
N ARG A 168 2.11 6.96 28.02
CA ARG A 168 0.67 6.89 28.28
C ARG A 168 0.22 5.47 28.64
N THR A 169 0.54 4.50 27.82
CA THR A 169 0.17 3.09 28.05
C THR A 169 0.85 2.52 29.30
N LYS A 170 2.09 2.93 29.60
CA LYS A 170 2.77 2.54 30.84
C LYS A 170 2.05 3.09 32.07
N LEU A 171 1.66 4.37 32.07
CA LEU A 171 0.92 4.99 33.16
C LEU A 171 -0.45 4.35 33.34
N GLU A 172 -1.21 4.09 32.27
CA GLU A 172 -2.50 3.39 32.34
C GLU A 172 -2.39 1.99 32.93
N LYS A 173 -1.35 1.22 32.59
CA LYS A 173 -1.08 -0.10 33.17
C LYS A 173 -0.76 0.00 34.67
N MET A 174 0.09 0.98 35.04
CA MET A 174 0.42 1.19 36.48
C MET A 174 -0.80 1.59 37.32
N THR A 175 -1.64 2.49 36.78
CA THR A 175 -2.88 2.89 37.45
C THR A 175 -3.82 1.72 37.63
N LYS A 176 -4.01 0.87 36.64
CA LYS A 176 -4.81 -0.35 36.77
C LYS A 176 -4.26 -1.32 37.80
N GLN A 177 -2.94 -1.52 37.86
CA GLN A 177 -2.30 -2.37 38.86
C GLN A 177 -2.50 -1.84 40.29
N LEU A 178 -2.35 -0.52 40.50
CA LEU A 178 -2.58 0.10 41.80
C LEU A 178 -4.04 -0.03 42.27
N LEU A 179 -5.00 0.16 41.38
CA LEU A 179 -6.43 -0.01 41.70
C LEU A 179 -6.78 -1.45 42.04
N GLN A 180 -6.14 -2.43 41.43
CA GLN A 180 -6.34 -3.86 41.75
C GLN A 180 -5.80 -4.21 43.14
N ILE A 181 -4.71 -3.58 43.57
CA ILE A 181 -4.11 -3.81 44.93
C ILE A 181 -4.97 -3.19 46.03
N GLN A 182 -5.71 -2.10 45.75
CA GLN A 182 -6.60 -1.44 46.74
C GLN A 182 -7.93 -2.16 46.96
N LEU A 183 -8.32 -3.08 46.09
CA LEU A 183 -9.59 -3.81 46.13
C LEU A 183 -9.47 -5.24 46.65
N GLY A 184 -8.28 -5.71 47.03
CA GLY A 184 -7.99 -6.97 47.66
C GLY A 184 -7.58 -6.77 49.11
#